data_6e04b182a927f3cd0360aa389604f930
#
_entry.id   6e04b182a927f3cd0360aa389604f930
#
_cell.length_a   1.000
_cell.length_b   1.000
_cell.length_c   1.000
_cell.angle_alpha   90.00
_cell.angle_beta   90.00
_cell.angle_gamma   90.00
#
_symmetry.space_group_name_H-M   'P 1'
#
loop_
_entity.id
_entity.type
_entity.pdbx_description
1 polymer ?
#
loop_
_entity_poly.entity_id
_entity_poly.type
_entity_poly.pdbx_seq_one_letter_code
_entity_poly.pdbx_strand_id
1 'polypeptide(L)' 'MDIERRIAKIKEARALVAAASVDCDLPQIEAMLRNADMELHWALWNLGETVSLRPELDYGDSD' A
#
# COMPACT_ATOMS: atom_id res chain seq x y z
N MET A 1 3.98 9.54 -17.80
CA MET A 1 4.04 9.37 -16.35
C MET A 1 5.04 8.29 -16.01
N ASP A 2 5.88 8.56 -15.05
CA ASP A 2 6.88 7.60 -14.61
C ASP A 2 6.22 6.67 -13.58
N ILE A 3 6.02 5.43 -13.96
CA ILE A 3 5.31 4.48 -13.11
C ILE A 3 6.12 4.16 -11.85
N GLU A 4 7.43 4.00 -11.99
CA GLU A 4 8.26 3.70 -10.82
C GLU A 4 8.20 4.83 -9.80
N ARG A 5 8.19 6.06 -10.29
CA ARG A 5 8.08 7.20 -9.41
C ARG A 5 6.72 7.24 -8.72
N ARG A 6 5.68 6.90 -9.46
CA ARG A 6 4.34 6.86 -8.90
C ARG A 6 4.25 5.79 -7.83
N ILE A 7 4.82 4.64 -8.10
CA ILE A 7 4.82 3.55 -7.12
C ILE A 7 5.55 3.99 -5.86
N ALA A 8 6.69 4.64 -6.01
CA ALA A 8 7.45 5.09 -4.84
C ALA A 8 6.64 6.08 -4.01
N LYS A 9 5.92 6.98 -4.68
CA LYS A 9 5.11 7.96 -3.96
C LYS A 9 3.96 7.31 -3.23
N ILE A 10 3.35 6.30 -3.83
CA ILE A 10 2.25 5.61 -3.17
C ILE A 10 2.75 4.83 -1.97
N LYS A 11 3.91 4.20 -2.08
CA LYS A 11 4.49 3.50 -0.94
C LYS A 11 4.79 4.47 0.20
N GLU A 12 5.27 5.65 -0.14
CA GLU A 12 5.54 6.68 0.84
C GLU A 12 4.23 7.11 1.52
N ALA A 13 3.17 7.26 0.73
CA ALA A 13 1.88 7.64 1.27
C ALA A 13 1.35 6.57 2.23
N ARG A 14 1.54 5.29 1.88
CA ARG A 14 1.11 4.23 2.78
C ARG A 14 1.85 4.29 4.10
N ALA A 15 3.15 4.58 4.06
CA ALA A 15 3.92 4.70 5.28
C ALA A 15 3.40 5.84 6.14
N LEU A 16 3.03 6.96 5.51
CA LEU A 16 2.48 8.08 6.25
C LEU A 16 1.12 7.77 6.85
N VAL A 17 0.28 7.05 6.10
CA VAL A 17 -1.02 6.64 6.62
C VAL A 17 -0.84 5.70 7.79
N ALA A 18 0.08 4.77 7.69
CA ALA A 18 0.34 3.84 8.79
C ALA A 18 0.82 4.58 10.02
N ALA A 19 1.70 5.56 9.83
CA ALA A 19 2.18 6.35 10.95
C ALA A 19 1.05 7.14 11.60
N ALA A 20 0.13 7.66 10.79
CA ALA A 20 -0.99 8.41 11.32
C ALA A 20 -1.96 7.51 12.08
N SER A 21 -1.96 6.21 11.80
CA SER A 21 -2.85 5.28 12.47
C SER A 21 -2.32 4.85 13.83
N VAL A 22 -1.04 5.03 14.08
CA VAL A 22 -0.46 4.65 15.36
C VAL A 22 -1.04 5.55 16.45
N ASP A 23 -1.49 4.93 17.53
CA ASP A 23 -2.05 5.63 18.67
C ASP A 23 -3.30 6.43 18.32
N CYS A 24 -3.96 6.09 17.23
CA CYS A 24 -5.21 6.75 16.89
C CYS A 24 -6.30 6.17 17.78
N ASP A 25 -6.85 6.99 18.66
CA ASP A 25 -7.88 6.54 19.59
C ASP A 25 -9.28 6.98 19.16
N LEU A 26 -9.42 7.43 17.92
CA LEU A 26 -10.71 7.78 17.36
C LEU A 26 -11.09 6.68 16.35
N PRO A 27 -11.99 5.77 16.73
CA PRO A 27 -12.30 4.61 15.87
C PRO A 27 -12.74 5.01 14.48
N GLN A 28 -13.46 6.10 14.36
CA GLN A 28 -13.96 6.57 13.09
C GLN A 28 -12.82 6.99 12.17
N ILE A 29 -11.86 7.71 12.74
CA ILE A 29 -10.70 8.15 11.96
C ILE A 29 -9.81 6.97 11.63
N GLU A 30 -9.65 6.06 12.57
CA GLU A 30 -8.84 4.87 12.32
C GLU A 30 -9.40 4.06 11.17
N ALA A 31 -10.72 3.93 11.11
CA ALA A 31 -11.35 3.19 10.03
C ALA A 31 -11.09 3.86 8.68
N MET A 32 -11.14 5.18 8.67
CA MET A 32 -10.88 5.92 7.43
C MET A 32 -9.44 5.74 6.98
N LEU A 33 -8.51 5.76 7.92
CA LEU A 33 -7.10 5.57 7.58
C LEU A 33 -6.85 4.16 7.07
N ARG A 34 -7.51 3.17 7.66
CA ARG A 34 -7.39 1.80 7.21
C ARG A 34 -7.92 1.65 5.79
N ASN A 35 -9.03 2.28 5.50
CA ASN A 35 -9.60 2.24 4.16
C ASN A 35 -8.67 2.92 3.16
N ALA A 36 -8.05 4.02 3.56
CA ALA A 36 -7.12 4.71 2.69
C ALA A 36 -5.92 3.82 2.37
N ASP A 37 -5.41 3.12 3.37
CA ASP A 37 -4.28 2.22 3.16
C ASP A 37 -4.67 1.10 2.19
N MET A 38 -5.87 0.58 2.34
CA MET A 38 -6.35 -0.47 1.45
C MET A 38 -6.44 0.02 0.02
N GLU A 39 -6.93 1.24 -0.18
CA GLU A 39 -7.02 1.80 -1.52
C GLU A 39 -5.63 1.98 -2.12
N LEU A 40 -4.69 2.43 -1.32
CA LEU A 40 -3.32 2.59 -1.80
C LEU A 40 -2.70 1.24 -2.13
N HIS A 41 -3.01 0.24 -1.34
CA HIS A 41 -2.55 -1.12 -1.62
C HIS A 41 -3.02 -1.58 -3.00
N TRP A 42 -4.30 -1.38 -3.28
CA TRP A 42 -4.85 -1.81 -4.56
C TRP A 42 -4.32 -0.97 -5.70
N ALA A 43 -4.01 0.30 -5.44
CA ALA A 43 -3.40 1.13 -6.46
C ALA A 43 -2.03 0.57 -6.86
N LEU A 44 -1.25 0.16 -5.87
CA LEU A 44 0.05 -0.44 -6.16
C LEU A 44 -0.12 -1.72 -6.97
N TRP A 45 -1.08 -2.53 -6.59
CA TRP A 45 -1.33 -3.78 -7.30
C TRP A 45 -1.71 -3.52 -8.75
N ASN A 46 -2.56 -2.53 -8.97
CA ASN A 46 -2.99 -2.18 -10.31
C ASN A 46 -1.87 -1.61 -11.16
N LEU A 47 -0.87 -1.03 -10.52
CA LEU A 47 0.28 -0.50 -11.24
C LEU A 47 1.32 -1.57 -11.55
N GLY A 48 1.02 -2.82 -11.19
CA GLY A 48 1.92 -3.91 -11.50
C GLY A 48 2.92 -4.22 -10.42
N GLU A 49 2.84 -3.53 -9.28
CA GLU A 49 3.71 -3.85 -8.17
C GLU A 49 3.31 -5.20 -7.60
N THR A 50 4.25 -6.12 -7.54
CA THR A 50 3.95 -7.40 -6.93
C THR A 50 4.00 -7.23 -5.43
N VAL A 51 2.85 -7.38 -4.82
CA VAL A 51 2.74 -7.26 -3.38
C VAL A 51 2.50 -8.65 -2.82
N SER A 52 2.38 -8.73 -1.52
CA SER A 52 2.29 -10.02 -0.82
C SER A 52 1.10 -10.88 -1.24
N LEU A 53 0.21 -10.34 -2.02
CA LEU A 53 -0.94 -11.11 -2.48
C LEU A 53 -0.56 -12.28 -3.37
N ARG A 54 0.61 -12.22 -3.99
CA ARG A 54 1.03 -13.26 -4.92
C ARG A 54 2.46 -13.70 -4.63
N PRO A 55 2.73 -14.07 -3.40
CA PRO A 55 4.09 -14.41 -3.03
C PRO A 55 4.62 -15.64 -3.77
N GLU A 56 3.77 -16.60 -4.07
CA GLU A 56 4.22 -17.79 -4.77
C GLU A 56 4.62 -17.46 -6.19
N LEU A 57 3.95 -16.52 -6.81
CA LEU A 57 4.31 -16.10 -8.16
C LEU A 57 5.58 -15.28 -8.15
N ASP A 58 5.76 -14.48 -7.12
CA ASP A 58 6.97 -13.70 -6.98
C ASP A 58 8.19 -14.62 -6.91
N TYR A 59 8.08 -15.67 -6.12
CA TYR A 59 9.17 -16.62 -5.97
C TYR A 59 9.38 -17.38 -7.25
N GLY A 60 8.30 -17.77 -7.89
CA GLY A 60 8.42 -18.48 -9.15
C GLY A 60 9.11 -17.65 -10.20
N ASP A 61 8.83 -16.39 -10.23
CA ASP A 61 9.45 -15.49 -11.20
C ASP A 61 10.94 -15.33 -10.94
N SER A 62 11.32 -15.34 -9.69
CA SER A 62 12.71 -15.15 -9.34
C SER A 62 13.56 -16.35 -9.70
N ASP A 63 12.94 -17.46 -9.96
CA ASP A 63 13.64 -18.64 -10.39
C ASP A 63 14.02 -18.57 -11.88
#